data_1fa36e1de451bf33822d11124a5e27c0
#
_entry.id   1fa36e1de451bf33822d11124a5e27c0
#
_cell.length_a   1.000
_cell.length_b   1.000
_cell.length_c   1.000
_cell.angle_alpha   90.00
_cell.angle_beta   90.00
_cell.angle_gamma   90.00
#
_symmetry.space_group_name_H-M   'P 1'
#
loop_
_entity.id
_entity.type
_entity.pdbx_description
1 polymer ?
#
loop_
_entity_poly.entity_id
_entity_poly.type
_entity_poly.pdbx_seq_one_letter_code
_entity_poly.pdbx_strand_id
1 'polypeptide(L)'
;AEKKAAEAAAKSTAKRGSEKAAKPTVKVSKLKAADLGIKALTALSGKQQTEAMKALNTTMAACEACSDKGMSAAACVKSVSVCENMPKLAGRAARLAADGKSSKEIGEAIAYEEPWVRVDSSKAPVKGSDKAVVTIIEYSDFQCPYCARVQGTLGGLAKKYGDKVNFKFMHNPLSRHKLAGPAGVAALAAGEQGKFWEFHAKIFDHQRELSDEKFLEIAKDLDLDMAKFQKDLKNEAFDAQVK
;
A
#
# COMPACT_ATOMS: atom_id res chain seq x y z
N ALA A 1 35.25 19.37 -14.96
CA ALA A 1 34.86 19.35 -13.53
C ALA A 1 33.68 18.36 -13.30
N GLU A 2 32.69 18.36 -14.17
CA GLU A 2 31.48 17.50 -14.06
C GLU A 2 31.74 15.99 -14.17
N LYS A 3 32.70 15.57 -15.03
CA LYS A 3 33.05 14.15 -15.17
C LYS A 3 33.68 13.54 -13.93
N LYS A 4 34.46 14.33 -13.14
CA LYS A 4 35.04 13.89 -11.86
C LYS A 4 34.00 13.80 -10.75
N ALA A 5 32.97 14.66 -10.76
CA ALA A 5 31.87 14.61 -9.80
C ALA A 5 30.96 13.38 -10.01
N ALA A 6 30.66 13.01 -11.26
CA ALA A 6 29.89 11.83 -11.59
C ALA A 6 30.60 10.51 -11.21
N GLU A 7 31.93 10.45 -11.40
CA GLU A 7 32.75 9.29 -11.02
C GLU A 7 32.90 9.12 -9.50
N ALA A 8 32.92 10.23 -8.76
CA ALA A 8 32.93 10.23 -7.29
C ALA A 8 31.57 9.78 -6.73
N ALA A 9 30.46 10.20 -7.34
CA ALA A 9 29.13 9.77 -6.97
C ALA A 9 28.90 8.27 -7.24
N ALA A 10 29.38 7.75 -8.38
CA ALA A 10 29.29 6.33 -8.72
C ALA A 10 30.13 5.44 -7.77
N LYS A 11 31.29 5.92 -7.32
CA LYS A 11 32.13 5.21 -6.33
C LYS A 11 31.52 5.23 -4.92
N SER A 12 30.77 6.28 -4.57
CA SER A 12 30.05 6.37 -3.28
C SER A 12 28.86 5.40 -3.20
N THR A 13 28.12 5.22 -4.29
CA THR A 13 27.00 4.27 -4.34
C THR A 13 27.45 2.80 -4.39
N ALA A 14 28.59 2.51 -5.03
CA ALA A 14 29.15 1.14 -5.07
C ALA A 14 29.70 0.67 -3.71
N LYS A 15 30.14 1.59 -2.84
CA LYS A 15 30.68 1.25 -1.51
C LYS A 15 29.57 0.97 -0.46
N ARG A 16 28.32 1.40 -0.69
CA ARG A 16 27.18 1.10 0.17
C ARG A 16 26.55 -0.29 -0.03
N GLY A 17 26.96 -1.02 -1.08
CA GLY A 17 26.35 -2.30 -1.46
C GLY A 17 27.02 -3.57 -0.88
N SER A 18 28.08 -3.50 -0.09
CA SER A 18 28.84 -4.67 0.34
C SER A 18 29.03 -4.88 1.86
N GLU A 19 28.60 -3.97 2.70
CA GLU A 19 28.50 -4.26 4.13
C GLU A 19 27.14 -4.93 4.40
N LYS A 20 27.15 -6.26 4.53
CA LYS A 20 26.07 -6.98 5.19
C LYS A 20 26.02 -6.47 6.64
N ALA A 21 25.21 -5.45 6.88
CA ALA A 21 24.88 -5.03 8.24
C ALA A 21 24.38 -6.27 8.98
N ALA A 22 25.05 -6.69 10.04
CA ALA A 22 24.62 -7.77 10.88
C ALA A 22 23.18 -7.46 11.32
N LYS A 23 22.24 -8.40 11.08
CA LYS A 23 20.84 -8.21 11.52
C LYS A 23 20.87 -7.91 13.03
N PRO A 24 20.26 -6.82 13.49
CA PRO A 24 20.25 -6.49 14.89
C PRO A 24 19.61 -7.64 15.67
N THR A 25 20.28 -8.08 16.74
CA THR A 25 19.78 -9.13 17.63
C THR A 25 18.64 -8.56 18.48
N VAL A 26 17.50 -9.26 18.50
CA VAL A 26 16.36 -8.85 19.32
C VAL A 26 16.68 -8.96 20.81
N LYS A 27 16.43 -7.89 21.57
CA LYS A 27 16.47 -7.91 23.04
C LYS A 27 15.16 -8.51 23.53
N VAL A 28 15.21 -9.79 23.93
CA VAL A 28 14.05 -10.51 24.46
C VAL A 28 13.49 -9.81 25.69
N SER A 29 12.21 -9.46 25.68
CA SER A 29 11.52 -8.90 26.86
C SER A 29 10.81 -10.01 27.66
N LYS A 30 10.41 -9.68 28.88
CA LYS A 30 9.66 -10.60 29.79
C LYS A 30 8.34 -9.96 30.20
N LEU A 31 7.72 -9.17 29.32
CA LEU A 31 6.47 -8.49 29.59
C LEU A 31 5.30 -9.48 29.63
N LYS A 32 4.32 -9.21 30.49
CA LYS A 32 3.05 -9.96 30.60
C LYS A 32 1.95 -9.24 29.80
N ALA A 33 0.87 -9.95 29.49
CA ALA A 33 -0.26 -9.38 28.74
C ALA A 33 -0.85 -8.12 29.41
N ALA A 34 -0.92 -8.11 30.74
CA ALA A 34 -1.39 -6.96 31.51
C ALA A 34 -0.50 -5.72 31.35
N ASP A 35 0.81 -5.89 31.12
CA ASP A 35 1.75 -4.79 30.97
C ASP A 35 1.54 -4.02 29.66
N LEU A 36 0.87 -4.63 28.70
CA LEU A 36 0.63 -4.04 27.36
C LEU A 36 -0.70 -3.30 27.25
N GLY A 37 -1.64 -3.51 28.18
CA GLY A 37 -2.95 -2.87 28.16
C GLY A 37 -3.85 -3.28 26.96
N ILE A 38 -3.53 -4.38 26.27
CA ILE A 38 -4.27 -4.85 25.10
C ILE A 38 -5.35 -5.85 25.53
N LYS A 39 -6.62 -5.43 25.54
CA LYS A 39 -7.77 -6.26 25.95
C LYS A 39 -7.81 -7.63 25.26
N ALA A 40 -7.48 -7.71 23.96
CA ALA A 40 -7.47 -8.96 23.23
C ALA A 40 -6.44 -9.97 23.80
N LEU A 41 -5.30 -9.54 24.32
CA LEU A 41 -4.31 -10.40 24.96
C LEU A 41 -4.75 -10.89 26.33
N THR A 42 -5.37 -10.03 27.13
CA THR A 42 -5.84 -10.38 28.49
C THR A 42 -7.07 -11.27 28.47
N ALA A 43 -7.84 -11.27 27.37
CA ALA A 43 -9.00 -12.14 27.18
C ALA A 43 -8.66 -13.59 26.76
N LEU A 44 -7.39 -13.88 26.39
CA LEU A 44 -6.95 -15.21 26.00
C LEU A 44 -6.85 -16.15 27.21
N SER A 45 -7.14 -17.44 26.99
CA SER A 45 -6.88 -18.50 27.97
C SER A 45 -5.39 -18.76 28.16
N GLY A 46 -5.01 -19.38 29.29
CA GLY A 46 -3.62 -19.53 29.72
C GLY A 46 -2.62 -19.94 28.66
N LYS A 47 -2.89 -21.04 27.89
CA LYS A 47 -1.97 -21.51 26.82
C LYS A 47 -1.90 -20.50 25.67
N GLN A 48 -3.04 -20.02 25.20
CA GLN A 48 -3.11 -19.05 24.09
C GLN A 48 -2.39 -17.75 24.45
N GLN A 49 -2.60 -17.24 25.67
CA GLN A 49 -1.91 -16.05 26.15
C GLN A 49 -0.38 -16.27 26.22
N THR A 50 0.06 -17.44 26.66
CA THR A 50 1.47 -17.81 26.71
C THR A 50 2.09 -17.80 25.33
N GLU A 51 1.45 -18.39 24.31
CA GLU A 51 1.96 -18.43 22.94
C GLU A 51 2.04 -17.02 22.35
N ALA A 52 0.99 -16.18 22.50
CA ALA A 52 1.00 -14.80 22.03
C ALA A 52 2.12 -13.97 22.68
N MET A 53 2.24 -14.05 24.00
CA MET A 53 3.25 -13.27 24.73
C MET A 53 4.67 -13.75 24.45
N LYS A 54 4.89 -15.07 24.27
CA LYS A 54 6.17 -15.60 23.85
C LYS A 54 6.58 -15.06 22.49
N ALA A 55 5.68 -15.06 21.50
CA ALA A 55 5.92 -14.49 20.19
C ALA A 55 6.28 -13.01 20.28
N LEU A 56 5.45 -12.20 20.96
CA LEU A 56 5.66 -10.75 21.09
C LEU A 56 6.98 -10.41 21.83
N ASN A 57 7.37 -11.19 22.83
CA ASN A 57 8.59 -10.95 23.60
C ASN A 57 9.87 -11.35 22.84
N THR A 58 9.78 -12.24 21.87
CA THR A 58 10.94 -12.79 21.16
C THR A 58 11.07 -12.29 19.71
N THR A 59 10.00 -11.73 19.13
CA THR A 59 10.03 -11.22 17.77
C THR A 59 10.52 -9.77 17.75
N MET A 60 11.36 -9.43 16.77
CA MET A 60 11.78 -8.05 16.53
C MET A 60 10.57 -7.17 16.24
N ALA A 61 10.56 -5.95 16.76
CA ALA A 61 9.53 -4.99 16.43
C ALA A 61 9.58 -4.62 14.94
N ALA A 62 8.43 -4.60 14.30
CA ALA A 62 8.32 -4.25 12.88
C ALA A 62 8.50 -2.73 12.61
N CYS A 63 8.41 -1.91 13.64
CA CYS A 63 8.59 -0.47 13.55
C CYS A 63 10.08 -0.10 13.58
N GLU A 64 10.54 0.69 12.60
CA GLU A 64 11.94 1.10 12.42
C GLU A 64 12.54 1.71 13.70
N ALA A 65 11.85 2.66 14.32
CA ALA A 65 12.32 3.32 15.55
C ALA A 65 12.54 2.36 16.75
N CYS A 66 11.89 1.20 16.74
CA CYS A 66 12.06 0.15 17.74
C CYS A 66 13.08 -0.90 17.28
N SER A 67 13.06 -1.29 16.01
CA SER A 67 13.98 -2.29 15.45
C SER A 67 15.42 -1.83 15.49
N ASP A 68 15.68 -0.56 15.22
CA ASP A 68 17.02 0.05 15.32
C ASP A 68 17.60 -0.04 16.73
N LYS A 69 16.74 -0.05 17.75
CA LYS A 69 17.12 -0.25 19.15
C LYS A 69 17.19 -1.71 19.57
N GLY A 70 16.91 -2.63 18.65
CA GLY A 70 16.83 -4.07 18.92
C GLY A 70 15.69 -4.45 19.85
N MET A 71 14.59 -3.68 19.90
CA MET A 71 13.45 -3.94 20.78
C MET A 71 12.60 -5.08 20.28
N SER A 72 12.04 -5.89 21.18
CA SER A 72 11.01 -6.87 20.86
C SER A 72 9.68 -6.17 20.57
N ALA A 73 8.76 -6.87 19.89
CA ALA A 73 7.42 -6.37 19.62
C ALA A 73 6.68 -5.96 20.90
N ALA A 74 6.76 -6.77 21.97
CA ALA A 74 6.16 -6.43 23.25
C ALA A 74 6.76 -5.16 23.89
N ALA A 75 8.09 -5.01 23.86
CA ALA A 75 8.76 -3.83 24.39
C ALA A 75 8.38 -2.56 23.61
N CYS A 76 8.23 -2.67 22.29
CA CYS A 76 7.79 -1.58 21.45
C CYS A 76 6.33 -1.20 21.69
N VAL A 77 5.42 -2.16 21.87
CA VAL A 77 4.01 -1.91 22.24
C VAL A 77 3.92 -1.12 23.55
N LYS A 78 4.75 -1.47 24.54
CA LYS A 78 4.77 -0.74 25.83
C LYS A 78 5.27 0.70 25.69
N SER A 79 6.11 0.97 24.71
CA SER A 79 6.68 2.31 24.43
C SER A 79 5.79 3.16 23.51
N VAL A 80 4.48 3.20 23.77
CA VAL A 80 3.35 3.64 22.92
C VAL A 80 3.54 4.96 22.16
N SER A 81 4.46 5.83 22.54
CA SER A 81 4.69 7.12 21.88
C SER A 81 5.46 7.04 20.58
N VAL A 82 6.04 5.88 20.25
CA VAL A 82 7.01 5.76 19.14
C VAL A 82 6.40 5.12 17.89
N CYS A 83 5.45 4.19 18.05
CA CYS A 83 4.90 3.42 16.92
C CYS A 83 3.40 3.14 17.10
N GLU A 84 2.58 3.92 16.42
CA GLU A 84 1.10 3.87 16.53
C GLU A 84 0.48 2.50 16.16
N ASN A 85 1.18 1.70 15.36
CA ASN A 85 0.66 0.43 14.83
C ASN A 85 0.96 -0.78 15.71
N MET A 86 1.86 -0.66 16.67
CA MET A 86 2.26 -1.78 17.52
C MET A 86 1.12 -2.37 18.36
N PRO A 87 0.14 -1.59 18.89
CA PRO A 87 -1.04 -2.16 19.53
C PRO A 87 -1.90 -3.04 18.61
N LYS A 88 -1.98 -2.71 17.30
CA LYS A 88 -2.71 -3.52 16.30
C LYS A 88 -1.99 -4.84 16.04
N LEU A 89 -0.66 -4.82 15.97
CA LEU A 89 0.18 -6.00 15.85
C LEU A 89 0.01 -6.95 17.04
N ALA A 90 -0.04 -6.42 18.26
CA ALA A 90 -0.34 -7.22 19.44
C ALA A 90 -1.76 -7.81 19.42
N GLY A 91 -2.74 -7.07 18.90
CA GLY A 91 -4.09 -7.58 18.66
C GLY A 91 -4.12 -8.70 17.60
N ARG A 92 -3.27 -8.63 16.56
CA ARG A 92 -3.12 -9.71 15.58
C ARG A 92 -2.49 -10.95 16.21
N ALA A 93 -1.45 -10.78 17.00
CA ALA A 93 -0.85 -11.91 17.75
C ALA A 93 -1.88 -12.61 18.64
N ALA A 94 -2.77 -11.82 19.29
CA ALA A 94 -3.85 -12.37 20.08
C ALA A 94 -4.85 -13.21 19.24
N ARG A 95 -5.26 -12.73 18.08
CA ARG A 95 -6.15 -13.48 17.16
C ARG A 95 -5.52 -14.79 16.71
N LEU A 96 -4.28 -14.75 16.25
CA LEU A 96 -3.56 -15.96 15.81
C LEU A 96 -3.43 -16.99 16.95
N ALA A 97 -3.20 -16.54 18.17
CA ALA A 97 -3.16 -17.41 19.34
C ALA A 97 -4.55 -17.99 19.67
N ALA A 98 -5.63 -17.20 19.52
CA ALA A 98 -7.00 -17.69 19.66
C ALA A 98 -7.33 -18.79 18.63
N ASP A 99 -6.78 -18.65 17.41
CA ASP A 99 -6.88 -19.64 16.33
C ASP A 99 -5.94 -20.87 16.54
N GLY A 100 -5.27 -20.97 17.70
CA GLY A 100 -4.43 -22.11 18.08
C GLY A 100 -3.03 -22.10 17.48
N LYS A 101 -2.57 -20.97 16.90
CA LYS A 101 -1.22 -20.85 16.36
C LYS A 101 -0.16 -20.86 17.44
N SER A 102 0.98 -21.53 17.16
CA SER A 102 2.15 -21.55 18.03
C SER A 102 2.88 -20.20 18.05
N SER A 103 3.67 -19.95 19.09
CA SER A 103 4.49 -18.73 19.19
C SER A 103 5.44 -18.54 18.01
N LYS A 104 5.91 -19.62 17.39
CA LYS A 104 6.74 -19.56 16.19
C LYS A 104 5.93 -19.04 14.99
N GLU A 105 4.77 -19.63 14.70
CA GLU A 105 3.88 -19.19 13.61
C GLU A 105 3.40 -17.73 13.82
N ILE A 106 3.07 -17.39 15.05
CA ILE A 106 2.68 -16.01 15.41
C ILE A 106 3.86 -15.07 15.18
N GLY A 107 5.05 -15.41 15.66
CA GLY A 107 6.26 -14.62 15.48
C GLY A 107 6.59 -14.37 14.02
N GLU A 108 6.56 -15.42 13.19
CA GLU A 108 6.74 -15.31 11.75
C GLU A 108 5.69 -14.38 11.11
N ALA A 109 4.42 -14.54 11.47
CA ALA A 109 3.33 -13.71 10.92
C ALA A 109 3.42 -12.23 11.30
N ILE A 110 3.92 -11.90 12.49
CA ILE A 110 4.05 -10.50 12.94
C ILE A 110 5.40 -9.87 12.57
N ALA A 111 6.44 -10.67 12.30
CA ALA A 111 7.76 -10.19 11.88
C ALA A 111 7.75 -9.60 10.46
N TYR A 112 6.84 -10.08 9.61
CA TYR A 112 6.68 -9.63 8.23
C TYR A 112 5.65 -8.51 8.06
N GLU A 113 5.10 -8.00 9.15
CA GLU A 113 4.24 -6.81 9.03
C GLU A 113 5.12 -5.61 8.70
N GLU A 114 5.15 -5.26 7.42
CA GLU A 114 5.67 -3.99 6.95
C GLU A 114 5.01 -2.85 7.75
N PRO A 115 5.76 -1.79 8.10
CA PRO A 115 5.17 -0.67 8.81
C PRO A 115 3.96 -0.17 8.01
N TRP A 116 2.82 -0.04 8.68
CA TRP A 116 1.60 0.47 8.06
C TRP A 116 1.88 1.85 7.46
N VAL A 117 1.94 1.92 6.15
CA VAL A 117 2.04 3.20 5.45
C VAL A 117 0.65 3.83 5.43
N ARG A 118 0.53 5.04 5.94
CA ARG A 118 -0.68 5.83 5.75
C ARG A 118 -0.67 6.36 4.32
N VAL A 119 -1.57 5.85 3.51
CA VAL A 119 -1.77 6.34 2.15
C VAL A 119 -2.88 7.39 2.18
N ASP A 120 -2.56 8.62 1.79
CA ASP A 120 -3.59 9.61 1.50
C ASP A 120 -4.24 9.26 0.16
N SER A 121 -5.39 8.65 0.22
CA SER A 121 -6.22 8.28 -0.92
C SER A 121 -7.55 9.03 -0.94
N SER A 122 -7.61 10.20 -0.29
CA SER A 122 -8.84 11.01 -0.18
C SER A 122 -9.37 11.46 -1.53
N LYS A 123 -8.48 11.77 -2.48
CA LYS A 123 -8.80 12.21 -3.84
C LYS A 123 -8.86 11.07 -4.87
N ALA A 124 -8.59 9.84 -4.46
CA ALA A 124 -8.56 8.71 -5.38
C ALA A 124 -9.97 8.34 -5.84
N PRO A 125 -10.19 8.09 -7.15
CA PRO A 125 -11.45 7.53 -7.63
C PRO A 125 -11.78 6.22 -6.94
N VAL A 126 -13.03 6.07 -6.49
CA VAL A 126 -13.51 4.91 -5.75
C VAL A 126 -14.48 4.11 -6.62
N LYS A 127 -14.37 2.78 -6.58
CA LYS A 127 -15.32 1.82 -7.17
C LYS A 127 -15.77 0.83 -6.12
N GLY A 128 -17.06 0.63 -5.99
CA GLY A 128 -17.66 -0.26 -5.00
C GLY A 128 -18.31 0.51 -3.86
N SER A 129 -18.68 -0.21 -2.80
CA SER A 129 -19.42 0.36 -1.67
C SER A 129 -18.51 1.21 -0.76
N ASP A 130 -18.99 2.37 -0.34
CA ASP A 130 -18.36 3.21 0.70
C ASP A 130 -18.41 2.55 2.09
N LYS A 131 -19.30 1.55 2.28
CA LYS A 131 -19.41 0.74 3.50
C LYS A 131 -18.55 -0.52 3.48
N ALA A 132 -17.72 -0.70 2.44
CA ALA A 132 -16.85 -1.86 2.31
C ALA A 132 -15.89 -1.99 3.52
N VAL A 133 -15.74 -3.22 4.01
CA VAL A 133 -14.85 -3.51 5.14
C VAL A 133 -13.38 -3.60 4.74
N VAL A 134 -13.12 -3.75 3.44
CA VAL A 134 -11.77 -3.79 2.85
C VAL A 134 -11.69 -2.81 1.70
N THR A 135 -10.67 -1.95 1.72
CA THR A 135 -10.30 -1.09 0.59
C THR A 135 -9.02 -1.62 -0.04
N ILE A 136 -9.06 -1.89 -1.33
CA ILE A 136 -7.89 -2.21 -2.13
C ILE A 136 -7.43 -0.93 -2.83
N ILE A 137 -6.21 -0.49 -2.55
CA ILE A 137 -5.59 0.66 -3.21
C ILE A 137 -4.66 0.12 -4.29
N GLU A 138 -4.94 0.45 -5.53
CA GLU A 138 -4.15 0.09 -6.69
C GLU A 138 -3.27 1.28 -7.09
N TYR A 139 -1.95 1.12 -7.03
CA TYR A 139 -1.01 2.02 -7.69
C TYR A 139 -0.75 1.53 -9.10
N SER A 140 -1.17 2.29 -10.09
CA SER A 140 -1.24 1.77 -11.46
C SER A 140 -0.80 2.78 -12.52
N ASP A 141 -0.33 2.22 -13.64
CA ASP A 141 0.14 2.93 -14.81
C ASP A 141 -0.61 2.40 -16.04
N PHE A 142 -1.26 3.28 -16.76
CA PHE A 142 -2.10 2.92 -17.91
C PHE A 142 -1.32 2.32 -19.10
N GLN A 143 -0.02 2.53 -19.19
CA GLN A 143 0.83 1.89 -20.21
C GLN A 143 1.50 0.61 -19.71
N CYS A 144 1.42 0.28 -18.43
CA CYS A 144 2.06 -0.91 -17.88
C CYS A 144 1.27 -2.19 -18.21
N PRO A 145 1.87 -3.17 -18.93
CA PRO A 145 1.15 -4.40 -19.31
C PRO A 145 0.79 -5.29 -18.11
N TYR A 146 1.51 -5.16 -16.99
CA TYR A 146 1.17 -5.86 -15.74
C TYR A 146 -0.04 -5.24 -15.07
N CYS A 147 -0.17 -3.91 -15.13
CA CYS A 147 -1.34 -3.19 -14.63
C CYS A 147 -2.60 -3.55 -15.42
N ALA A 148 -2.51 -3.70 -16.75
CA ALA A 148 -3.62 -4.19 -17.57
C ALA A 148 -4.02 -5.63 -17.16
N ARG A 149 -3.05 -6.50 -16.94
CA ARG A 149 -3.32 -7.91 -16.56
C ARG A 149 -4.03 -8.03 -15.21
N VAL A 150 -3.68 -7.21 -14.24
CA VAL A 150 -4.27 -7.29 -12.89
C VAL A 150 -5.75 -6.90 -12.88
N GLN A 151 -6.23 -6.12 -13.88
CA GLN A 151 -7.63 -5.70 -13.96
C GLN A 151 -8.61 -6.89 -13.96
N GLY A 152 -8.26 -7.98 -14.64
CA GLY A 152 -9.05 -9.22 -14.60
C GLY A 152 -9.16 -9.82 -13.19
N THR A 153 -8.06 -9.79 -12.43
CA THR A 153 -8.04 -10.26 -11.04
C THR A 153 -8.88 -9.35 -10.12
N LEU A 154 -8.74 -8.03 -10.25
CA LEU A 154 -9.51 -7.06 -9.46
C LEU A 154 -11.00 -7.17 -9.77
N GLY A 155 -11.38 -7.34 -11.05
CA GLY A 155 -12.75 -7.61 -11.46
C GLY A 155 -13.30 -8.91 -10.85
N GLY A 156 -12.49 -9.95 -10.80
CA GLY A 156 -12.83 -11.22 -10.13
C GLY A 156 -13.07 -11.05 -8.63
N LEU A 157 -12.23 -10.26 -7.95
CA LEU A 157 -12.40 -9.93 -6.53
C LEU A 157 -13.67 -9.12 -6.29
N ALA A 158 -13.94 -8.10 -7.12
CA ALA A 158 -15.16 -7.31 -7.06
C ALA A 158 -16.40 -8.20 -7.18
N LYS A 159 -16.42 -9.11 -8.14
CA LYS A 159 -17.53 -10.05 -8.36
C LYS A 159 -17.69 -11.03 -7.19
N LYS A 160 -16.59 -11.53 -6.63
CA LYS A 160 -16.60 -12.53 -5.55
C LYS A 160 -17.04 -11.95 -4.21
N TYR A 161 -16.61 -10.73 -3.88
CA TYR A 161 -16.79 -10.15 -2.54
C TYR A 161 -17.87 -9.06 -2.49
N GLY A 162 -18.35 -8.56 -3.64
CA GLY A 162 -19.43 -7.58 -3.72
C GLY A 162 -19.18 -6.35 -2.84
N ASP A 163 -20.15 -5.99 -2.03
CA ASP A 163 -20.11 -4.80 -1.16
C ASP A 163 -19.09 -4.87 -0.02
N LYS A 164 -18.40 -6.00 0.16
CA LYS A 164 -17.37 -6.14 1.20
C LYS A 164 -16.03 -5.55 0.81
N VAL A 165 -15.82 -5.24 -0.47
CA VAL A 165 -14.59 -4.68 -1.00
C VAL A 165 -14.89 -3.45 -1.85
N ASN A 166 -14.07 -2.41 -1.71
CA ASN A 166 -14.00 -1.33 -2.68
C ASN A 166 -12.57 -1.16 -3.19
N PHE A 167 -12.44 -0.43 -4.27
CA PHE A 167 -11.17 -0.19 -4.96
C PHE A 167 -10.93 1.30 -5.06
N LYS A 168 -9.68 1.71 -4.85
CA LYS A 168 -9.20 3.07 -5.08
C LYS A 168 -8.07 3.03 -6.07
N PHE A 169 -8.12 3.90 -7.06
CA PHE A 169 -7.08 4.01 -8.08
C PHE A 169 -6.13 5.17 -7.76
N MET A 170 -4.85 4.87 -7.66
CA MET A 170 -3.78 5.85 -7.47
C MET A 170 -2.87 5.82 -8.71
N HIS A 171 -2.69 6.98 -9.32
CA HIS A 171 -1.78 7.09 -10.46
C HIS A 171 -0.34 6.85 -10.02
N ASN A 172 0.41 6.10 -10.83
CA ASN A 172 1.84 5.85 -10.64
C ASN A 172 2.55 5.73 -12.00
N PRO A 173 2.57 6.82 -12.81
CA PRO A 173 3.15 6.79 -14.14
C PRO A 173 4.65 6.56 -14.07
N LEU A 174 5.13 5.49 -14.71
CA LEU A 174 6.55 5.19 -14.80
C LEU A 174 7.22 6.12 -15.81
N SER A 175 8.40 6.61 -15.52
CA SER A 175 9.12 7.61 -16.33
C SER A 175 9.38 7.19 -17.78
N ARG A 176 9.44 5.87 -18.06
CA ARG A 176 9.58 5.30 -19.42
C ARG A 176 8.27 5.29 -20.22
N HIS A 177 7.13 5.51 -19.59
CA HIS A 177 5.79 5.44 -20.19
C HIS A 177 5.27 6.85 -20.46
N LYS A 178 5.58 7.38 -21.64
CA LYS A 178 5.33 8.79 -22.01
C LYS A 178 3.85 9.20 -21.97
N LEU A 179 2.94 8.26 -22.23
CA LEU A 179 1.49 8.51 -22.26
C LEU A 179 0.78 8.12 -20.97
N ALA A 180 1.46 7.55 -19.99
CA ALA A 180 0.85 7.16 -18.71
C ALA A 180 0.34 8.39 -17.92
N GLY A 181 1.13 9.47 -17.91
CA GLY A 181 0.70 10.75 -17.31
C GLY A 181 -0.50 11.35 -18.04
N PRO A 182 -0.43 11.63 -19.36
CA PRO A 182 -1.57 12.10 -20.13
C PRO A 182 -2.83 11.24 -20.00
N ALA A 183 -2.69 9.91 -20.01
CA ALA A 183 -3.81 8.99 -19.78
C ALA A 183 -4.44 9.15 -18.37
N GLY A 184 -3.60 9.39 -17.35
CA GLY A 184 -4.05 9.68 -16.00
C GLY A 184 -4.88 10.96 -15.92
N VAL A 185 -4.39 12.03 -16.54
CA VAL A 185 -5.11 13.31 -16.63
C VAL A 185 -6.44 13.14 -17.37
N ALA A 186 -6.46 12.42 -18.50
CA ALA A 186 -7.65 12.13 -19.26
C ALA A 186 -8.69 11.34 -18.44
N ALA A 187 -8.24 10.35 -17.67
CA ALA A 187 -9.12 9.58 -16.80
C ALA A 187 -9.72 10.45 -15.67
N LEU A 188 -8.95 11.37 -15.08
CA LEU A 188 -9.46 12.32 -14.09
C LEU A 188 -10.46 13.29 -14.73
N ALA A 189 -10.20 13.82 -15.93
CA ALA A 189 -11.12 14.66 -16.67
C ALA A 189 -12.46 13.95 -16.96
N ALA A 190 -12.43 12.68 -17.30
CA ALA A 190 -13.64 11.85 -17.41
C ALA A 190 -14.31 11.65 -16.05
N GLY A 191 -13.53 11.57 -14.98
CA GLY A 191 -14.01 11.46 -13.60
C GLY A 191 -14.82 12.67 -13.14
N GLU A 192 -14.48 13.90 -13.58
CA GLU A 192 -15.26 15.12 -13.34
C GLU A 192 -16.66 15.10 -13.99
N GLN A 193 -16.89 14.14 -14.84
CA GLN A 193 -18.17 13.85 -15.46
C GLN A 193 -18.77 12.50 -15.03
N GLY A 194 -18.24 11.93 -13.92
CA GLY A 194 -18.73 10.69 -13.34
C GLY A 194 -18.35 9.42 -14.13
N LYS A 195 -17.39 9.51 -15.06
CA LYS A 195 -17.02 8.42 -15.99
C LYS A 195 -15.59 7.91 -15.84
N PHE A 196 -14.98 8.10 -14.65
CA PHE A 196 -13.61 7.64 -14.42
C PHE A 196 -13.43 6.15 -14.73
N TRP A 197 -14.30 5.29 -14.20
CA TRP A 197 -14.10 3.85 -14.28
C TRP A 197 -14.42 3.27 -15.66
N GLU A 198 -15.36 3.86 -16.37
CA GLU A 198 -15.65 3.51 -17.76
C GLU A 198 -14.47 3.92 -18.67
N PHE A 199 -13.95 5.13 -18.47
CA PHE A 199 -12.78 5.63 -19.18
C PHE A 199 -11.53 4.81 -18.89
N HIS A 200 -11.30 4.49 -17.62
CA HIS A 200 -10.23 3.61 -17.15
C HIS A 200 -10.26 2.23 -17.85
N ALA A 201 -11.44 1.60 -17.94
CA ALA A 201 -11.58 0.31 -18.62
C ALA A 201 -11.19 0.43 -20.10
N LYS A 202 -11.74 1.44 -20.81
CA LYS A 202 -11.44 1.67 -22.23
C LYS A 202 -9.95 1.99 -22.47
N ILE A 203 -9.28 2.73 -21.58
CA ILE A 203 -7.82 2.95 -21.72
C ILE A 203 -7.06 1.63 -21.66
N PHE A 204 -7.36 0.74 -20.71
CA PHE A 204 -6.67 -0.55 -20.63
C PHE A 204 -7.01 -1.46 -21.82
N ASP A 205 -8.24 -1.43 -22.34
CA ASP A 205 -8.63 -2.18 -23.52
C ASP A 205 -7.83 -1.72 -24.76
N HIS A 206 -7.53 -0.41 -24.86
CA HIS A 206 -6.76 0.20 -25.95
C HIS A 206 -5.31 0.51 -25.58
N GLN A 207 -4.75 -0.16 -24.57
CA GLN A 207 -3.43 0.17 -23.99
C GLN A 207 -2.30 0.29 -25.03
N ARG A 208 -2.36 -0.46 -26.13
CA ARG A 208 -1.34 -0.47 -27.20
C ARG A 208 -1.47 0.65 -28.22
N GLU A 209 -2.61 1.36 -28.20
CA GLU A 209 -2.99 2.37 -29.19
C GLU A 209 -3.14 3.76 -28.57
N LEU A 210 -2.63 3.94 -27.34
CA LEU A 210 -2.80 5.20 -26.63
C LEU A 210 -2.18 6.36 -27.39
N SER A 211 -2.94 7.42 -27.53
CA SER A 211 -2.54 8.72 -28.07
C SER A 211 -3.52 9.79 -27.58
N ASP A 212 -3.20 11.06 -27.79
CA ASP A 212 -4.11 12.16 -27.43
C ASP A 212 -5.43 12.05 -28.22
N GLU A 213 -5.37 11.61 -29.50
CA GLU A 213 -6.55 11.36 -30.32
C GLU A 213 -7.39 10.20 -29.77
N LYS A 214 -6.75 9.13 -29.29
CA LYS A 214 -7.45 8.00 -28.68
C LYS A 214 -8.19 8.41 -27.40
N PHE A 215 -7.62 9.29 -26.58
CA PHE A 215 -8.32 9.82 -25.40
C PHE A 215 -9.56 10.62 -25.80
N LEU A 216 -9.50 11.41 -26.86
CA LEU A 216 -10.67 12.15 -27.39
C LEU A 216 -11.72 11.21 -27.99
N GLU A 217 -11.30 10.12 -28.66
CA GLU A 217 -12.19 9.08 -29.18
C GLU A 217 -12.94 8.40 -28.02
N ILE A 218 -12.22 7.93 -27.00
CA ILE A 218 -12.81 7.30 -25.82
C ILE A 218 -13.80 8.25 -25.12
N ALA A 219 -13.46 9.53 -25.02
CA ALA A 219 -14.33 10.52 -24.39
C ALA A 219 -15.65 10.69 -25.17
N LYS A 220 -15.58 10.71 -26.50
CA LYS A 220 -16.77 10.75 -27.38
C LYS A 220 -17.62 9.49 -27.24
N ASP A 221 -17.00 8.32 -27.20
CA ASP A 221 -17.67 7.04 -27.05
C ASP A 221 -18.41 6.90 -25.70
N LEU A 222 -17.99 7.66 -24.71
CA LEU A 222 -18.60 7.71 -23.37
C LEU A 222 -19.61 8.85 -23.23
N ASP A 223 -19.93 9.55 -24.33
CA ASP A 223 -20.87 10.68 -24.38
C ASP A 223 -20.48 11.81 -23.43
N LEU A 224 -19.16 12.09 -23.28
CA LEU A 224 -18.69 13.19 -22.43
C LEU A 224 -18.93 14.55 -23.09
N ASP A 225 -19.18 15.56 -22.28
CA ASP A 225 -19.07 16.95 -22.74
C ASP A 225 -17.62 17.23 -23.18
N MET A 226 -17.42 17.28 -24.48
CA MET A 226 -16.11 17.43 -25.09
C MET A 226 -15.46 18.79 -24.81
N ALA A 227 -16.26 19.86 -24.66
CA ALA A 227 -15.74 21.18 -24.33
C ALA A 227 -15.17 21.18 -22.91
N LYS A 228 -15.92 20.61 -21.95
CA LYS A 228 -15.47 20.42 -20.57
C LYS A 228 -14.26 19.48 -20.51
N PHE A 229 -14.30 18.35 -21.20
CA PHE A 229 -13.21 17.37 -21.22
C PHE A 229 -11.91 17.98 -21.71
N GLN A 230 -11.92 18.67 -22.85
CA GLN A 230 -10.74 19.34 -23.41
C GLN A 230 -10.19 20.46 -22.53
N LYS A 231 -11.06 21.16 -21.80
CA LYS A 231 -10.65 22.15 -20.79
C LYS A 231 -9.94 21.46 -19.64
N ASP A 232 -10.51 20.36 -19.14
CA ASP A 232 -10.02 19.63 -17.99
C ASP A 232 -8.71 18.88 -18.27
N LEU A 233 -8.42 18.50 -19.53
CA LEU A 233 -7.11 17.98 -19.95
C LEU A 233 -5.95 18.97 -19.69
N LYS A 234 -6.23 20.25 -19.54
CA LYS A 234 -5.24 21.31 -19.26
C LYS A 234 -5.23 21.72 -17.77
N ASN A 235 -5.90 20.96 -16.91
CA ASN A 235 -5.99 21.27 -15.49
C ASN A 235 -4.72 20.87 -14.75
N GLU A 236 -3.92 21.84 -14.31
CA GLU A 236 -2.68 21.62 -13.58
C GLU A 236 -2.88 20.82 -12.27
N ALA A 237 -4.08 20.90 -11.66
CA ALA A 237 -4.38 20.11 -10.46
C ALA A 237 -4.45 18.62 -10.76
N PHE A 238 -4.89 18.21 -11.95
CA PHE A 238 -4.87 16.80 -12.37
C PHE A 238 -3.46 16.34 -12.68
N ASP A 239 -2.66 17.18 -13.35
CA ASP A 239 -1.25 16.89 -13.60
C ASP A 239 -0.48 16.68 -12.27
N ALA A 240 -0.77 17.50 -11.26
CA ALA A 240 -0.20 17.37 -9.92
C ALA A 240 -0.71 16.12 -9.17
N GLN A 241 -1.95 15.67 -9.41
CA GLN A 241 -2.50 14.46 -8.80
C GLN A 241 -1.95 13.18 -9.43
N VAL A 242 -1.57 13.24 -10.70
CA VAL A 242 -1.02 12.09 -11.46
C VAL A 242 0.47 11.88 -11.17
N LYS A 243 1.23 12.94 -10.88
CA LYS A 243 2.68 12.91 -10.56
C LYS A 243 2.96 12.41 -9.17
#